data_51d2004c461f8fa69bfa5e5ffd8d79bc
#
_entry.id   51d2004c461f8fa69bfa5e5ffd8d79bc
#
_cell.length_a   1.000
_cell.length_b   1.000
_cell.length_c   1.000
_cell.angle_alpha   90.00
_cell.angle_beta   90.00
_cell.angle_gamma   90.00
#
_symmetry.space_group_name_H-M   'P 1'
#
loop_
_entity.id
_entity.type
_entity.pdbx_description
1 polymer ?
#
loop_
_entity_poly.entity_id
_entity_poly.type
_entity_poly.pdbx_seq_one_letter_code
_entity_poly.pdbx_strand_id
1 'polypeptide(L)'
;MMVVREPSRAQSSVVDFVYMGKYKGRVGWAAWRRRMTAHSSMEVARSGEAVYVRINGPGNMKLCPTLQDFARRMVKEGYTKFIVNLKDCSTMDSTFMGTLVELASLAKPGAESLLIINAKDHCEGLLEGLGLDNVLQIKRGYTELPDIELEPLPEYAVKQAERIRLIKQAHENLVEIDERNREKFGPFLRQLTKEMENMP
;
A
#
# COMPACT_ATOMS: atom_id res chain seq x y z
N MET A 1 8.24 -20.98 32.18
CA MET A 1 7.36 -19.80 32.21
C MET A 1 8.07 -18.69 31.42
N MET A 2 7.75 -18.57 30.15
CA MET A 2 8.45 -17.68 29.20
C MET A 2 7.72 -16.35 29.19
N VAL A 3 8.36 -15.30 29.75
CA VAL A 3 7.82 -13.94 29.79
C VAL A 3 7.95 -13.35 28.39
N VAL A 4 6.83 -13.24 27.67
CA VAL A 4 6.76 -12.50 26.43
C VAL A 4 6.84 -11.02 26.79
N ARG A 5 7.98 -10.36 26.50
CA ARG A 5 8.14 -8.91 26.63
C ARG A 5 7.23 -8.22 25.59
N GLU A 6 6.31 -7.40 26.08
CA GLU A 6 5.55 -6.49 25.21
C GLU A 6 6.51 -5.53 24.49
N PRO A 7 6.30 -5.26 23.18
CA PRO A 7 7.09 -4.25 22.48
C PRO A 7 6.77 -2.86 23.06
N SER A 8 7.80 -2.04 23.21
CA SER A 8 7.75 -0.70 23.80
C SER A 8 6.70 0.20 23.14
N ARG A 9 6.00 1.01 23.95
CA ARG A 9 4.91 1.94 23.59
C ARG A 9 5.21 2.91 22.44
N ALA A 10 6.46 3.11 22.06
CA ALA A 10 6.87 4.10 21.05
C ALA A 10 6.61 3.68 19.58
N GLN A 11 6.43 2.39 19.29
CA GLN A 11 6.19 1.92 17.91
C GLN A 11 4.71 1.75 17.54
N SER A 12 3.80 1.80 18.52
CA SER A 12 2.37 1.60 18.28
C SER A 12 1.61 2.89 17.92
N SER A 13 2.17 4.08 18.19
CA SER A 13 1.43 5.34 18.19
C SER A 13 1.05 5.87 16.80
N VAL A 14 1.85 5.60 15.79
CA VAL A 14 1.71 6.23 14.47
C VAL A 14 0.68 5.51 13.60
N VAL A 15 0.70 4.20 13.59
CA VAL A 15 -0.29 3.37 12.85
C VAL A 15 -1.63 3.37 13.58
N ASP A 16 -1.61 3.40 14.91
CA ASP A 16 -2.81 3.41 15.77
C ASP A 16 -3.67 4.67 15.53
N PHE A 17 -3.06 5.82 15.31
CA PHE A 17 -3.76 7.10 15.19
C PHE A 17 -4.63 7.20 13.91
N VAL A 18 -4.13 6.72 12.76
CA VAL A 18 -4.83 6.81 11.48
C VAL A 18 -6.05 5.88 11.42
N TYR A 19 -6.01 4.75 12.12
CA TYR A 19 -7.09 3.75 12.07
C TYR A 19 -8.02 3.76 13.29
N MET A 20 -7.64 4.39 14.42
CA MET A 20 -8.50 4.48 15.59
C MET A 20 -9.87 5.14 15.33
N GLY A 21 -9.97 6.03 14.36
CA GLY A 21 -11.22 6.70 14.02
C GLY A 21 -12.29 5.77 13.41
N LYS A 22 -11.89 4.72 12.70
CA LYS A 22 -12.79 3.79 11.99
C LYS A 22 -13.22 2.58 12.81
N TYR A 23 -12.41 2.17 13.80
CA TYR A 23 -12.66 0.98 14.61
C TYR A 23 -12.89 1.36 16.07
N LYS A 24 -14.06 1.93 16.36
CA LYS A 24 -14.51 2.20 17.74
C LYS A 24 -14.76 0.87 18.46
N GLY A 25 -13.75 0.30 19.09
CA GLY A 25 -13.87 -0.87 19.95
C GLY A 25 -12.64 -1.80 19.94
N ARG A 26 -12.28 -2.34 21.12
CA ARG A 26 -11.10 -3.24 21.29
C ARG A 26 -11.15 -4.49 20.39
N VAL A 27 -12.33 -5.00 20.09
CA VAL A 27 -12.50 -6.23 19.27
C VAL A 27 -12.20 -5.96 17.81
N GLY A 28 -12.65 -4.84 17.24
CA GLY A 28 -12.36 -4.44 15.86
C GLY A 28 -10.86 -4.17 15.63
N TRP A 29 -10.20 -3.54 16.58
CA TRP A 29 -8.77 -3.25 16.56
C TRP A 29 -7.91 -4.54 16.58
N ALA A 30 -8.20 -5.47 17.48
CA ALA A 30 -7.46 -6.72 17.57
C ALA A 30 -7.59 -7.59 16.31
N ALA A 31 -8.76 -7.64 15.70
CA ALA A 31 -9.00 -8.35 14.45
C ALA A 31 -8.26 -7.69 13.28
N TRP A 32 -8.28 -6.36 13.19
CA TRP A 32 -7.54 -5.60 12.18
C TRP A 32 -6.03 -5.81 12.34
N ARG A 33 -5.48 -5.66 13.55
CA ARG A 33 -4.06 -5.88 13.84
C ARG A 33 -3.61 -7.27 13.44
N ARG A 34 -4.39 -8.31 13.75
CA ARG A 34 -4.10 -9.70 13.37
C ARG A 34 -4.04 -9.85 11.84
N ARG A 35 -4.93 -9.20 11.10
CA ARG A 35 -4.91 -9.22 9.63
C ARG A 35 -3.66 -8.53 9.08
N MET A 36 -3.27 -7.39 9.63
CA MET A 36 -2.11 -6.62 9.16
C MET A 36 -0.76 -7.25 9.52
N THR A 37 -0.71 -8.10 10.55
CA THR A 37 0.51 -8.85 10.95
C THR A 37 0.59 -10.24 10.32
N ALA A 38 -0.42 -10.65 9.55
CA ALA A 38 -0.35 -11.89 8.76
C ALA A 38 0.82 -11.80 7.76
N HIS A 39 1.27 -12.97 7.31
CA HIS A 39 2.31 -13.02 6.28
C HIS A 39 1.82 -12.33 5.01
N SER A 40 2.60 -11.40 4.50
CA SER A 40 2.37 -10.72 3.24
C SER A 40 3.51 -11.03 2.26
N SER A 41 3.18 -11.17 1.00
CA SER A 41 4.19 -11.38 -0.06
C SER A 41 3.71 -10.80 -1.38
N MET A 42 4.64 -10.61 -2.29
CA MET A 42 4.37 -10.21 -3.67
C MET A 42 5.00 -11.21 -4.63
N GLU A 43 4.32 -11.41 -5.73
CA GLU A 43 4.82 -12.13 -6.90
C GLU A 43 4.65 -11.25 -8.12
N VAL A 44 5.59 -11.34 -9.05
CA VAL A 44 5.63 -10.50 -10.24
C VAL A 44 5.89 -11.31 -11.51
N ALA A 45 5.38 -10.82 -12.63
CA ALA A 45 5.71 -11.33 -13.96
C ALA A 45 5.72 -10.19 -14.97
N ARG A 46 6.32 -10.46 -16.14
CA ARG A 46 6.33 -9.56 -17.27
C ARG A 46 5.76 -10.30 -18.48
N SER A 47 4.83 -9.68 -19.18
CA SER A 47 4.29 -10.25 -20.44
C SER A 47 3.89 -9.10 -21.37
N GLY A 48 4.44 -9.12 -22.59
CA GLY A 48 4.27 -8.02 -23.54
C GLY A 48 4.77 -6.69 -22.94
N GLU A 49 3.93 -5.68 -22.96
CA GLU A 49 4.22 -4.34 -22.39
C GLU A 49 3.76 -4.19 -20.93
N ALA A 50 3.22 -5.24 -20.33
CA ALA A 50 2.62 -5.21 -19.01
C ALA A 50 3.48 -5.90 -17.96
N VAL A 51 3.46 -5.32 -16.76
CA VAL A 51 4.00 -5.89 -15.52
C VAL A 51 2.83 -6.32 -14.65
N TYR A 52 2.87 -7.55 -14.20
CA TYR A 52 1.86 -8.13 -13.31
C TYR A 52 2.41 -8.20 -11.90
N VAL A 53 1.61 -7.76 -10.94
CA VAL A 53 1.95 -7.81 -9.51
C VAL A 53 0.80 -8.49 -8.79
N ARG A 54 1.05 -9.61 -8.11
CA ARG A 54 0.07 -10.27 -7.23
C ARG A 54 0.42 -9.99 -5.79
N ILE A 55 -0.59 -9.61 -5.00
CA ILE A 55 -0.46 -9.38 -3.57
C ILE A 55 -1.12 -10.53 -2.83
N ASN A 56 -0.34 -11.21 -1.99
CA ASN A 56 -0.82 -12.29 -1.12
C ASN A 56 -0.82 -11.81 0.34
N GLY A 57 -1.95 -11.98 1.03
CA GLY A 57 -2.13 -11.48 2.39
C GLY A 57 -2.35 -9.95 2.44
N PRO A 58 -1.96 -9.25 3.51
CA PRO A 58 -2.18 -7.81 3.64
C PRO A 58 -1.23 -7.00 2.75
N GLY A 59 -1.78 -6.07 1.94
CA GLY A 59 -1.03 -5.00 1.30
C GLY A 59 -0.64 -3.96 2.35
N ASN A 60 0.61 -3.96 2.77
CA ASN A 60 1.07 -3.12 3.86
C ASN A 60 2.42 -2.44 3.57
N MET A 61 2.80 -1.51 4.45
CA MET A 61 4.03 -0.73 4.34
C MET A 61 5.29 -1.58 4.10
N LYS A 62 5.36 -2.84 4.55
CA LYS A 62 6.55 -3.69 4.35
C LYS A 62 6.79 -4.00 2.87
N LEU A 63 5.74 -4.10 2.07
CA LEU A 63 5.81 -4.34 0.64
C LEU A 63 6.21 -3.10 -0.16
N CYS A 64 5.96 -1.89 0.37
CA CYS A 64 6.08 -0.64 -0.37
C CYS A 64 7.49 -0.36 -0.92
N PRO A 65 8.59 -0.48 -0.16
CA PRO A 65 9.93 -0.20 -0.68
C PRO A 65 10.28 -1.06 -1.89
N THR A 66 10.04 -2.36 -1.75
CA THR A 66 10.32 -3.35 -2.82
C THR A 66 9.46 -3.09 -4.05
N LEU A 67 8.17 -2.78 -3.86
CA LEU A 67 7.24 -2.47 -4.95
C LEU A 67 7.65 -1.20 -5.70
N GLN A 68 8.03 -0.13 -4.99
CA GLN A 68 8.48 1.12 -5.60
C GLN A 68 9.75 0.92 -6.42
N ASP A 69 10.76 0.25 -5.87
CA ASP A 69 12.02 0.02 -6.58
C ASP A 69 11.85 -0.89 -7.79
N PHE A 70 11.01 -1.92 -7.66
CA PHE A 70 10.64 -2.78 -8.77
C PHE A 70 9.95 -1.97 -9.87
N ALA A 71 8.96 -1.16 -9.54
CA ALA A 71 8.23 -0.36 -10.51
C ALA A 71 9.13 0.64 -11.23
N ARG A 72 10.01 1.36 -10.48
CA ARG A 72 10.96 2.29 -11.08
C ARG A 72 11.92 1.61 -12.06
N ARG A 73 12.35 0.37 -11.76
CA ARG A 73 13.16 -0.43 -12.69
C ARG A 73 12.38 -0.80 -13.95
N MET A 74 11.14 -1.28 -13.78
CA MET A 74 10.29 -1.66 -14.92
C MET A 74 10.02 -0.46 -15.85
N VAL A 75 9.75 0.72 -15.28
CA VAL A 75 9.58 1.95 -16.09
C VAL A 75 10.85 2.32 -16.84
N LYS A 76 12.04 2.19 -16.22
CA LYS A 76 13.33 2.41 -16.90
C LYS A 76 13.58 1.39 -18.02
N GLU A 77 13.08 0.17 -17.88
CA GLU A 77 13.14 -0.88 -18.91
C GLU A 77 12.08 -0.70 -20.02
N GLY A 78 11.21 0.34 -19.90
CA GLY A 78 10.24 0.70 -20.93
C GLY A 78 8.83 0.16 -20.70
N TYR A 79 8.58 -0.55 -19.61
CA TYR A 79 7.23 -0.99 -19.24
C TYR A 79 6.38 0.20 -18.79
N THR A 80 5.16 0.27 -19.32
CA THR A 80 4.25 1.41 -19.05
C THR A 80 2.92 1.00 -18.45
N LYS A 81 2.65 -0.31 -18.38
CA LYS A 81 1.39 -0.87 -17.88
C LYS A 81 1.66 -1.74 -16.67
N PHE A 82 0.97 -1.48 -15.57
CA PHE A 82 1.01 -2.29 -14.36
C PHE A 82 -0.37 -2.86 -14.09
N ILE A 83 -0.44 -4.16 -13.80
CA ILE A 83 -1.67 -4.86 -13.45
C ILE A 83 -1.48 -5.44 -12.06
N VAL A 84 -2.20 -4.89 -11.08
CA VAL A 84 -2.13 -5.32 -9.68
C VAL A 84 -3.32 -6.22 -9.37
N ASN A 85 -3.04 -7.49 -9.12
CA ASN A 85 -4.05 -8.49 -8.78
C ASN A 85 -4.20 -8.59 -7.26
N LEU A 86 -5.38 -8.25 -6.76
CA LEU A 86 -5.74 -8.25 -5.34
C LEU A 86 -6.59 -9.46 -4.93
N LYS A 87 -6.66 -10.54 -5.75
CA LYS A 87 -7.46 -11.75 -5.47
C LYS A 87 -7.18 -12.31 -4.08
N ASP A 88 -5.92 -12.40 -3.71
CA ASP A 88 -5.46 -12.98 -2.45
C ASP A 88 -5.10 -11.90 -1.41
N CYS A 89 -5.33 -10.63 -1.73
CA CYS A 89 -5.18 -9.53 -0.80
C CYS A 89 -6.29 -9.56 0.25
N SER A 90 -5.90 -9.55 1.52
CA SER A 90 -6.87 -9.63 2.64
C SER A 90 -7.31 -8.27 3.15
N THR A 91 -6.47 -7.25 3.04
CA THR A 91 -6.70 -5.86 3.45
C THR A 91 -5.54 -4.99 2.96
N MET A 92 -5.67 -3.67 3.07
CA MET A 92 -4.60 -2.72 2.73
C MET A 92 -4.48 -1.64 3.81
N ASP A 93 -3.24 -1.16 4.05
CA ASP A 93 -3.02 0.07 4.82
C ASP A 93 -2.92 1.30 3.90
N SER A 94 -3.00 2.49 4.49
CA SER A 94 -2.96 3.75 3.74
C SER A 94 -1.60 3.98 3.05
N THR A 95 -0.51 3.48 3.62
CA THR A 95 0.82 3.59 3.01
C THR A 95 0.89 2.78 1.72
N PHE A 96 0.37 1.56 1.75
CA PHE A 96 0.30 0.72 0.55
C PHE A 96 -0.62 1.35 -0.51
N MET A 97 -1.80 1.84 -0.13
CA MET A 97 -2.72 2.51 -1.05
C MET A 97 -2.10 3.78 -1.66
N GLY A 98 -1.40 4.60 -0.88
CA GLY A 98 -0.66 5.76 -1.40
C GLY A 98 0.52 5.38 -2.32
N THR A 99 1.12 4.20 -2.10
CA THR A 99 2.14 3.65 -3.00
C THR A 99 1.52 3.21 -4.35
N LEU A 100 0.30 2.70 -4.37
CA LEU A 100 -0.39 2.41 -5.65
C LEU A 100 -0.63 3.68 -6.46
N VAL A 101 -0.92 4.81 -5.81
CA VAL A 101 -1.02 6.11 -6.48
C VAL A 101 0.32 6.53 -7.09
N GLU A 102 1.41 6.41 -6.34
CA GLU A 102 2.75 6.68 -6.88
C GLU A 102 3.04 5.80 -8.10
N LEU A 103 2.69 4.51 -8.03
CA LEU A 103 2.86 3.58 -9.13
C LEU A 103 2.14 4.05 -10.40
N ALA A 104 0.89 4.50 -10.26
CA ALA A 104 0.12 5.06 -11.36
C ALA A 104 0.78 6.31 -11.97
N SER A 105 1.41 7.13 -11.12
CA SER A 105 2.09 8.36 -11.55
C SER A 105 3.44 8.08 -12.23
N LEU A 106 4.13 7.00 -11.86
CA LEU A 106 5.41 6.58 -12.47
C LEU A 106 5.23 6.03 -13.89
N ALA A 107 4.14 5.34 -14.13
CA ALA A 107 3.77 4.90 -15.48
C ALA A 107 3.38 6.13 -16.31
N LYS A 108 3.46 6.04 -17.65
CA LYS A 108 3.14 7.19 -18.51
C LYS A 108 1.75 7.75 -18.18
N PRO A 109 1.57 9.08 -18.17
CA PRO A 109 0.26 9.70 -17.94
C PRO A 109 -0.77 9.17 -18.94
N GLY A 110 -1.80 8.50 -18.42
CA GLY A 110 -2.88 7.94 -19.23
C GLY A 110 -3.68 6.95 -18.38
N ALA A 111 -4.97 6.83 -18.68
CA ALA A 111 -5.93 6.03 -17.91
C ALA A 111 -5.60 4.52 -17.82
N GLU A 112 -4.59 4.03 -18.52
CA GLU A 112 -4.24 2.60 -18.56
C GLU A 112 -2.93 2.26 -17.83
N SER A 113 -2.33 3.19 -17.10
CA SER A 113 -1.02 2.99 -16.48
C SER A 113 -1.03 2.00 -15.32
N LEU A 114 -2.09 1.99 -14.52
CA LEU A 114 -2.28 1.05 -13.41
C LEU A 114 -3.72 0.51 -13.40
N LEU A 115 -3.85 -0.78 -13.57
CA LEU A 115 -5.11 -1.51 -13.51
C LEU A 115 -5.15 -2.40 -12.25
N ILE A 116 -6.12 -2.18 -11.39
CA ILE A 116 -6.43 -3.06 -10.26
C ILE A 116 -7.44 -4.11 -10.72
N ILE A 117 -7.17 -5.38 -10.47
CA ILE A 117 -8.07 -6.50 -10.79
C ILE A 117 -8.32 -7.38 -9.57
N ASN A 118 -9.46 -8.05 -9.58
CA ASN A 118 -9.85 -9.06 -8.60
C ASN A 118 -9.84 -8.55 -7.14
N ALA A 119 -10.05 -7.26 -6.93
CA ALA A 119 -10.23 -6.74 -5.58
C ALA A 119 -11.53 -7.32 -4.99
N LYS A 120 -11.46 -7.77 -3.73
CA LYS A 120 -12.65 -8.17 -2.98
C LYS A 120 -13.37 -6.92 -2.48
N ASP A 121 -14.68 -7.02 -2.21
CA ASP A 121 -15.52 -5.90 -1.74
C ASP A 121 -14.87 -5.07 -0.63
N HIS A 122 -14.21 -5.76 0.33
CA HIS A 122 -13.50 -5.06 1.40
C HIS A 122 -12.34 -4.19 0.87
N CYS A 123 -11.56 -4.70 -0.07
CA CYS A 123 -10.45 -3.97 -0.67
C CYS A 123 -10.94 -2.85 -1.60
N GLU A 124 -11.99 -3.10 -2.39
CA GLU A 124 -12.66 -2.06 -3.18
C GLU A 124 -13.15 -0.93 -2.29
N GLY A 125 -13.86 -1.24 -1.21
CA GLY A 125 -14.33 -0.24 -0.25
C GLY A 125 -13.21 0.57 0.44
N LEU A 126 -12.01 -0.01 0.61
CA LEU A 126 -10.85 0.74 1.11
C LEU A 126 -10.33 1.73 0.07
N LEU A 127 -10.24 1.33 -1.20
CA LEU A 127 -9.82 2.19 -2.30
C LEU A 127 -10.82 3.33 -2.52
N GLU A 128 -12.11 3.02 -2.64
CA GLU A 128 -13.18 4.01 -2.78
C GLU A 128 -13.25 4.98 -1.59
N GLY A 129 -13.04 4.46 -0.37
CA GLY A 129 -13.03 5.28 0.86
C GLY A 129 -11.92 6.33 0.94
N LEU A 130 -10.95 6.28 0.05
CA LEU A 130 -9.87 7.27 -0.12
C LEU A 130 -9.92 7.97 -1.50
N GLY A 131 -10.95 7.72 -2.32
CA GLY A 131 -11.11 8.34 -3.63
C GLY A 131 -10.15 7.82 -4.70
N LEU A 132 -9.56 6.62 -4.50
CA LEU A 132 -8.61 6.06 -5.45
C LEU A 132 -9.29 5.58 -6.74
N ASP A 133 -10.58 5.29 -6.70
CA ASP A 133 -11.40 4.97 -7.86
C ASP A 133 -11.49 6.11 -8.90
N ASN A 134 -11.17 7.34 -8.50
CA ASN A 134 -11.11 8.50 -9.41
C ASN A 134 -9.80 8.58 -10.21
N VAL A 135 -8.74 7.89 -9.75
CA VAL A 135 -7.37 8.01 -10.32
C VAL A 135 -6.78 6.67 -10.74
N LEU A 136 -7.30 5.56 -10.22
CA LEU A 136 -6.90 4.20 -10.58
C LEU A 136 -8.01 3.51 -11.35
N GLN A 137 -7.66 2.75 -12.36
CA GLN A 137 -8.62 1.85 -12.99
C GLN A 137 -8.84 0.63 -12.10
N ILE A 138 -10.07 0.46 -11.63
CA ILE A 138 -10.49 -0.70 -10.85
C ILE A 138 -11.46 -1.52 -11.70
N LYS A 139 -11.02 -2.68 -12.16
CA LYS A 139 -11.88 -3.60 -12.91
C LYS A 139 -12.64 -4.50 -11.94
N ARG A 140 -13.93 -4.28 -11.86
CA ARG A 140 -14.83 -5.09 -11.03
C ARG A 140 -15.07 -6.47 -11.64
N GLY A 141 -15.33 -7.42 -10.78
CA GLY A 141 -15.52 -8.82 -11.16
C GLY A 141 -14.22 -9.57 -11.40
N TYR A 142 -14.35 -10.87 -11.62
CA TYR A 142 -13.20 -11.75 -11.82
C TYR A 142 -12.55 -11.52 -13.18
N THR A 143 -11.23 -11.38 -13.18
CA THR A 143 -10.39 -11.31 -14.38
C THR A 143 -9.34 -12.41 -14.30
N GLU A 144 -9.35 -13.27 -15.26
CA GLU A 144 -8.32 -14.29 -15.39
C GLU A 144 -7.00 -13.66 -15.84
N LEU A 145 -5.90 -14.07 -15.19
CA LEU A 145 -4.57 -13.70 -15.63
C LEU A 145 -4.18 -14.54 -16.84
N PRO A 146 -3.37 -14.02 -17.76
CA PRO A 146 -2.75 -14.85 -18.78
C PRO A 146 -1.93 -15.96 -18.13
N ASP A 147 -1.67 -17.02 -18.90
CA ASP A 147 -0.80 -18.13 -18.45
C ASP A 147 0.66 -17.63 -18.39
N ILE A 148 1.03 -17.09 -17.24
CA ILE A 148 2.33 -16.51 -16.95
C ILE A 148 2.87 -17.05 -15.64
N GLU A 149 4.14 -17.40 -15.61
CA GLU A 149 4.82 -17.77 -14.40
C GLU A 149 5.12 -16.52 -13.55
N LEU A 150 4.63 -16.51 -12.32
CA LEU A 150 4.86 -15.45 -11.35
C LEU A 150 6.05 -15.82 -10.47
N GLU A 151 7.00 -14.90 -10.36
CA GLU A 151 8.20 -15.05 -9.53
C GLU A 151 8.05 -14.27 -8.22
N PRO A 152 8.48 -14.84 -7.08
CA PRO A 152 8.47 -14.11 -5.81
C PRO A 152 9.31 -12.85 -5.90
N LEU A 153 8.76 -11.73 -5.41
CA LEU A 153 9.49 -10.49 -5.22
C LEU A 153 9.80 -10.31 -3.72
N PRO A 154 11.03 -10.60 -3.29
CA PRO A 154 11.37 -10.61 -1.86
C PRO A 154 11.35 -9.22 -1.26
N GLU A 155 10.74 -9.11 -0.07
CA GLU A 155 10.79 -7.88 0.73
C GLU A 155 12.20 -7.63 1.26
N TYR A 156 12.55 -6.38 1.42
CA TYR A 156 13.75 -5.97 2.15
C TYR A 156 13.43 -4.87 3.16
N ALA A 157 14.24 -4.84 4.22
CA ALA A 157 14.07 -3.83 5.25
C ALA A 157 14.79 -2.53 4.84
N VAL A 158 14.11 -1.41 5.01
CA VAL A 158 14.68 -0.07 4.85
C VAL A 158 15.02 0.56 6.19
N LYS A 159 15.96 1.52 6.19
CA LYS A 159 16.30 2.31 7.37
C LYS A 159 15.10 3.13 7.84
N GLN A 160 15.08 3.48 9.12
CA GLN A 160 13.99 4.23 9.73
C GLN A 160 13.69 5.55 9.00
N ALA A 161 14.71 6.32 8.66
CA ALA A 161 14.53 7.59 7.93
C ALA A 161 13.87 7.40 6.56
N GLU A 162 14.25 6.38 5.82
CA GLU A 162 13.66 6.04 4.53
C GLU A 162 12.20 5.58 4.68
N ARG A 163 11.92 4.78 5.71
CA ARG A 163 10.56 4.35 6.04
C ARG A 163 9.64 5.55 6.31
N ILE A 164 10.10 6.52 7.09
CA ILE A 164 9.31 7.72 7.42
C ILE A 164 9.06 8.56 6.16
N ARG A 165 10.07 8.73 5.29
CA ARG A 165 9.90 9.43 4.01
C ARG A 165 8.86 8.74 3.12
N LEU A 166 8.93 7.41 3.03
CA LEU A 166 7.98 6.62 2.25
C LEU A 166 6.55 6.78 2.78
N ILE A 167 6.36 6.67 4.10
CA ILE A 167 5.05 6.86 4.74
C ILE A 167 4.54 8.27 4.45
N LYS A 168 5.39 9.29 4.62
CA LYS A 168 5.01 10.69 4.36
C LYS A 168 4.56 10.87 2.90
N GLN A 169 5.37 10.44 1.94
CA GLN A 169 5.05 10.56 0.52
C GLN A 169 3.75 9.85 0.15
N ALA A 170 3.54 8.63 0.64
CA ALA A 170 2.32 7.89 0.39
C ALA A 170 1.07 8.64 0.87
N HIS A 171 1.13 9.28 2.06
CA HIS A 171 -0.01 10.04 2.57
C HIS A 171 -0.18 11.40 1.88
N GLU A 172 0.90 12.04 1.43
CA GLU A 172 0.83 13.22 0.58
C GLU A 172 0.11 12.91 -0.73
N ASN A 173 0.48 11.82 -1.41
CA ASN A 173 -0.20 11.37 -2.62
C ASN A 173 -1.71 11.18 -2.39
N LEU A 174 -2.13 10.61 -1.24
CA LEU A 174 -3.54 10.43 -0.92
C LEU A 174 -4.26 11.76 -0.68
N VAL A 175 -3.60 12.74 -0.07
CA VAL A 175 -4.16 14.08 0.16
C VAL A 175 -4.33 14.85 -1.15
N GLU A 176 -3.44 14.66 -2.11
CA GLU A 176 -3.52 15.30 -3.43
C GLU A 176 -4.69 14.80 -4.27
N ILE A 177 -5.11 13.54 -4.07
CA ILE A 177 -6.21 12.94 -4.84
C ILE A 177 -7.57 13.44 -4.38
N ASP A 178 -7.77 13.55 -3.05
CA ASP A 178 -9.07 13.84 -2.48
C ASP A 178 -8.92 14.74 -1.25
N GLU A 179 -9.55 15.93 -1.29
CA GLU A 179 -9.51 16.90 -0.21
C GLU A 179 -10.00 16.31 1.14
N ARG A 180 -10.93 15.36 1.09
CA ARG A 180 -11.39 14.64 2.31
C ARG A 180 -10.25 13.91 3.03
N ASN A 181 -9.21 13.54 2.32
CA ASN A 181 -8.02 12.91 2.87
C ASN A 181 -7.14 13.90 3.66
N ARG A 182 -7.24 15.21 3.38
CA ARG A 182 -6.52 16.25 4.12
C ARG A 182 -6.99 16.33 5.58
N GLU A 183 -8.29 16.26 5.81
CA GLU A 183 -8.81 16.20 7.18
C GLU A 183 -8.36 14.93 7.90
N LYS A 184 -8.34 13.80 7.18
CA LYS A 184 -8.00 12.49 7.69
C LYS A 184 -6.51 12.34 8.02
N PHE A 185 -5.62 12.81 7.15
CA PHE A 185 -4.17 12.58 7.25
C PHE A 185 -3.35 13.83 7.60
N GLY A 186 -3.92 15.03 7.54
CA GLY A 186 -3.20 16.27 7.82
C GLY A 186 -2.53 16.34 9.20
N PRO A 187 -3.20 15.97 10.31
CA PRO A 187 -2.56 15.91 11.63
C PRO A 187 -1.36 14.95 11.66
N PHE A 188 -1.50 13.80 11.02
CA PHE A 188 -0.46 12.78 10.92
C PHE A 188 0.75 13.27 10.12
N LEU A 189 0.53 13.90 8.96
CA LEU A 189 1.60 14.46 8.13
C LEU A 189 2.39 15.55 8.86
N ARG A 190 1.72 16.40 9.64
CA ARG A 190 2.39 17.40 10.48
C ARG A 190 3.30 16.75 11.53
N GLN A 191 2.86 15.66 12.15
CA GLN A 191 3.67 14.91 13.10
C GLN A 191 4.90 14.29 12.45
N LEU A 192 4.72 13.62 11.29
CA LEU A 192 5.85 13.03 10.55
C LEU A 192 6.88 14.08 10.13
N THR A 193 6.44 15.26 9.69
CA THR A 193 7.35 16.36 9.33
C THR A 193 8.21 16.79 10.53
N LYS A 194 7.62 16.94 11.70
CA LYS A 194 8.37 17.26 12.93
C LYS A 194 9.35 16.15 13.33
N GLU A 195 8.97 14.88 13.16
CA GLU A 195 9.87 13.76 13.44
C GLU A 195 11.08 13.77 12.50
N MET A 196 10.86 14.10 11.21
CA MET A 196 11.95 14.22 10.23
C MET A 196 12.90 15.37 10.52
N GLU A 197 12.41 16.52 10.98
CA GLU A 197 13.21 17.68 11.38
C GLU A 197 14.10 17.38 12.58
N ASN A 198 13.68 16.46 13.47
CA ASN A 198 14.42 16.07 14.67
C ASN A 198 15.31 14.82 14.47
N MET A 199 15.41 14.31 13.25
CA MET A 199 16.32 13.20 12.96
C MET A 199 17.76 13.68 12.79
N PRO A 200 18.73 12.96 13.37
CA PRO A 200 20.14 13.28 13.22
C PRO A 200 20.65 13.08 11.80
#